data_10ac0e2f078a9b09fdc8c6bd5489d185
#
_entry.id   10ac0e2f078a9b09fdc8c6bd5489d185
#
_cell.length_a   1.000
_cell.length_b   1.000
_cell.length_c   1.000
_cell.angle_alpha   90.00
_cell.angle_beta   90.00
_cell.angle_gamma   90.00
#
_symmetry.space_group_name_H-M   'P 1'
#
loop_
_entity.id
_entity.type
_entity.pdbx_description
1 polymer ?
#
loop_
_entity_poly.entity_id
_entity_poly.type
_entity_poly.pdbx_seq_one_letter_code
_entity_poly.pdbx_strand_id
1 'polypeptide(L)'
;MPTQKQITVFLENKPGRLAQLLSELARQKINVVALTVMDRHEHGVLRMVTEDHAATLRSLQSLNVPVTESDVLAVELRNQPGALAHVCETLADDHISIEYAYCSSGGRNGKVYGIFKVSSTEKAMRALGSPNNTARRRLEPRPLRNRQTYQAR
;
A
#
# COMPACT_ATOMS: atom_id res chain seq x y z
N MET A 1 -8.58 8.84 8.43
CA MET A 1 -7.64 8.28 7.44
C MET A 1 -8.31 8.29 6.08
N PRO A 2 -7.72 8.87 5.09
CA PRO A 2 -8.34 8.91 3.78
C PRO A 2 -8.15 7.62 3.02
N THR A 3 -9.21 7.18 2.37
CA THR A 3 -9.13 6.25 1.26
C THR A 3 -8.42 6.94 0.11
N GLN A 4 -7.48 6.26 -0.52
CA GLN A 4 -6.75 6.75 -1.68
C GLN A 4 -7.08 5.89 -2.90
N LYS A 5 -7.03 6.50 -4.07
CA LYS A 5 -7.08 5.75 -5.33
C LYS A 5 -5.69 5.25 -5.67
N GLN A 6 -5.57 3.95 -5.81
CA GLN A 6 -4.38 3.30 -6.33
C GLN A 6 -4.55 3.03 -7.81
N ILE A 7 -3.52 3.29 -8.57
CA ILE A 7 -3.44 2.92 -9.98
C ILE A 7 -2.58 1.66 -10.10
N THR A 8 -3.09 0.67 -10.79
CA THR A 8 -2.35 -0.52 -11.17
C THR A 8 -2.07 -0.46 -12.66
N VAL A 9 -0.81 -0.53 -13.03
CA VAL A 9 -0.33 -0.47 -14.41
C VAL A 9 0.26 -1.81 -14.79
N PHE A 10 -0.12 -2.32 -15.95
CA PHE A 10 0.45 -3.54 -16.53
C PHE A 10 1.52 -3.14 -17.53
N LEU A 11 2.79 -3.39 -17.17
CA LEU A 11 3.96 -3.07 -17.99
C LEU A 11 4.55 -4.33 -18.60
N GLU A 12 5.07 -4.22 -19.82
CA GLU A 12 5.95 -5.25 -20.34
C GLU A 12 7.21 -5.34 -19.49
N ASN A 13 7.64 -6.55 -19.16
CA ASN A 13 8.89 -6.76 -18.41
C ASN A 13 10.10 -6.59 -19.34
N LYS A 14 10.39 -5.36 -19.71
CA LYS A 14 11.52 -4.97 -20.55
C LYS A 14 12.34 -3.86 -19.89
N PRO A 15 13.67 -3.84 -20.08
CA PRO A 15 14.50 -2.74 -19.58
C PRO A 15 13.98 -1.37 -20.06
N GLY A 16 13.92 -0.41 -19.16
CA GLY A 16 13.54 0.96 -19.45
C GLY A 16 12.03 1.27 -19.42
N ARG A 17 11.13 0.28 -19.35
CA ARG A 17 9.68 0.54 -19.32
C ARG A 17 9.24 1.30 -18.06
N LEU A 18 9.68 0.86 -16.90
CA LEU A 18 9.41 1.56 -15.63
C LEU A 18 10.04 2.95 -15.62
N ALA A 19 11.27 3.08 -16.10
CA ALA A 19 11.96 4.37 -16.19
C ALA A 19 11.21 5.36 -17.09
N GLN A 20 10.71 4.92 -18.24
CA GLN A 20 9.92 5.73 -19.16
C GLN A 20 8.64 6.24 -18.49
N LEU A 21 7.91 5.39 -17.80
CA LEU A 21 6.69 5.76 -17.10
C LEU A 21 6.95 6.78 -15.99
N LEU A 22 7.92 6.50 -15.13
CA LEU A 22 8.25 7.40 -14.02
C LEU A 22 8.83 8.74 -14.51
N SER A 23 9.59 8.74 -15.59
CA SER A 23 10.10 9.97 -16.23
C SER A 23 8.95 10.83 -16.78
N GLU A 24 7.94 10.22 -17.37
CA GLU A 24 6.75 10.96 -17.84
C GLU A 24 5.99 11.60 -16.67
N LEU A 25 5.78 10.87 -15.56
CA LEU A 25 5.15 11.43 -14.36
C LEU A 25 5.98 12.60 -13.80
N ALA A 26 7.31 12.46 -13.76
CA ALA A 26 8.21 13.52 -13.31
C ALA A 26 8.14 14.75 -14.21
N ARG A 27 8.08 14.58 -15.53
CA ARG A 27 7.91 15.67 -16.50
C ARG A 27 6.61 16.43 -16.28
N GLN A 28 5.54 15.75 -15.88
CA GLN A 28 4.25 16.33 -15.52
C GLN A 28 4.22 16.86 -14.07
N LYS A 29 5.35 16.83 -13.35
CA LYS A 29 5.48 17.24 -11.94
C LYS A 29 4.56 16.46 -10.99
N ILE A 30 4.25 15.23 -11.32
CA ILE A 30 3.43 14.33 -10.49
C ILE A 30 4.35 13.60 -9.51
N ASN A 31 4.08 13.78 -8.23
CA ASN A 31 4.81 13.09 -7.16
C ASN A 31 4.19 11.72 -6.86
N VAL A 32 5.03 10.69 -6.80
CA VAL A 32 4.64 9.34 -6.40
C VAL A 32 4.77 9.21 -4.88
N VAL A 33 3.66 8.94 -4.22
CA VAL A 33 3.59 8.79 -2.75
C VAL A 33 4.12 7.43 -2.32
N ALA A 34 3.69 6.38 -3.00
CA ALA A 34 4.11 5.01 -2.73
C ALA A 34 4.00 4.19 -4.02
N LEU A 35 4.88 3.22 -4.17
CA LEU A 35 4.82 2.29 -5.29
C LEU A 35 5.34 0.91 -4.91
N THR A 36 4.86 -0.09 -5.62
CA THR A 36 5.45 -1.44 -5.63
C THR A 36 5.40 -2.01 -7.04
N VAL A 37 6.43 -2.75 -7.40
CA VAL A 37 6.53 -3.46 -8.67
C VAL A 37 6.64 -4.94 -8.38
N MET A 38 5.81 -5.72 -9.04
CA MET A 38 5.81 -7.17 -8.93
C MET A 38 6.00 -7.79 -10.31
N ASP A 39 6.79 -8.82 -10.37
CA ASP A 39 6.93 -9.67 -11.55
C ASP A 39 5.74 -10.65 -11.62
N ARG A 40 5.14 -10.76 -12.79
CA ARG A 40 4.10 -11.74 -13.07
C ARG A 40 4.28 -12.27 -14.50
N HIS A 41 5.13 -13.26 -14.64
CA HIS A 41 5.47 -13.88 -15.94
C HIS A 41 6.01 -12.84 -16.95
N GLU A 42 5.34 -12.66 -18.07
CA GLU A 42 5.77 -11.76 -19.14
C GLU A 42 5.46 -10.27 -18.88
N HIS A 43 4.70 -9.95 -17.82
CA HIS A 43 4.26 -8.60 -17.50
C HIS A 43 4.64 -8.24 -16.07
N GLY A 44 5.13 -7.04 -15.87
CA GLY A 44 5.26 -6.43 -14.56
C GLY A 44 3.94 -5.79 -14.13
N VAL A 45 3.62 -5.88 -12.85
CA VAL A 45 2.49 -5.17 -12.24
C VAL A 45 3.03 -4.06 -11.36
N LEU A 46 2.81 -2.83 -11.76
CA LEU A 46 3.13 -1.64 -10.98
C LEU A 46 1.87 -1.16 -10.27
N ARG A 47 1.92 -1.09 -8.95
CA ARG A 47 0.89 -0.41 -8.16
C ARG A 47 1.46 0.86 -7.59
N MET A 48 0.74 1.96 -7.69
CA MET A 48 1.18 3.24 -7.16
C MET A 48 0.03 4.11 -6.65
N VAL A 49 0.37 4.95 -5.68
CA VAL A 49 -0.45 6.06 -5.21
C VAL A 49 0.31 7.33 -5.50
N THR A 50 -0.36 8.31 -6.07
CA THR A 50 0.24 9.61 -6.46
C THR A 50 -0.52 10.75 -5.79
N GLU A 51 0.10 11.93 -5.72
CA GLU A 51 -0.54 13.13 -5.16
C GLU A 51 -1.69 13.64 -6.05
N ASP A 52 -1.56 13.52 -7.36
CA ASP A 52 -2.59 13.90 -8.33
C ASP A 52 -3.00 12.70 -9.18
N HIS A 53 -4.04 12.02 -8.71
CA HIS A 53 -4.60 10.84 -9.37
C HIS A 53 -5.09 11.13 -10.80
N ALA A 54 -5.82 12.23 -10.99
CA ALA A 54 -6.39 12.57 -12.29
C ALA A 54 -5.30 12.93 -13.33
N ALA A 55 -4.29 13.70 -12.94
CA ALA A 55 -3.15 13.98 -13.80
C ALA A 55 -2.38 12.71 -14.14
N THR A 56 -2.23 11.79 -13.19
CA THR A 56 -1.56 10.51 -13.41
C THR A 56 -2.30 9.69 -14.47
N LEU A 57 -3.62 9.56 -14.38
CA LEU A 57 -4.42 8.84 -15.38
C LEU A 57 -4.26 9.45 -16.77
N ARG A 58 -4.30 10.76 -16.90
CA ARG A 58 -4.08 11.44 -18.20
C ARG A 58 -2.71 11.13 -18.78
N SER A 59 -1.67 11.17 -17.95
CA SER A 59 -0.30 10.85 -18.38
C SER A 59 -0.17 9.40 -18.84
N LEU A 60 -0.79 8.46 -18.13
CA LEU A 60 -0.77 7.05 -18.48
C LEU A 60 -1.55 6.74 -19.76
N GLN A 61 -2.65 7.44 -19.99
CA GLN A 61 -3.41 7.34 -21.25
C GLN A 61 -2.55 7.72 -22.46
N SER A 62 -1.70 8.74 -22.32
CA SER A 62 -0.78 9.15 -23.40
C SER A 62 0.29 8.09 -23.70
N LEU A 63 0.61 7.23 -22.76
CA LEU A 63 1.56 6.13 -22.92
C LEU A 63 0.94 4.82 -23.45
N ASN A 64 -0.38 4.78 -23.64
CA ASN A 64 -1.12 3.59 -24.09
C ASN A 64 -0.85 2.33 -23.25
N VAL A 65 -0.71 2.48 -21.93
CA VAL A 65 -0.56 1.35 -21.02
C VAL A 65 -1.89 0.97 -20.38
N PRO A 66 -2.22 -0.33 -20.25
CA PRO A 66 -3.41 -0.76 -19.55
C PRO A 66 -3.34 -0.41 -18.07
N VAL A 67 -4.41 0.18 -17.53
CA VAL A 67 -4.50 0.57 -16.13
C VAL A 67 -5.81 0.10 -15.52
N THR A 68 -5.78 -0.19 -14.21
CA THR A 68 -6.97 -0.37 -13.37
C THR A 68 -6.85 0.47 -12.12
N GLU A 69 -7.98 0.77 -11.50
CA GLU A 69 -8.05 1.57 -10.29
C GLU A 69 -8.64 0.76 -9.15
N SER A 70 -8.16 1.02 -7.95
CA SER A 70 -8.67 0.38 -6.73
C SER A 70 -8.65 1.35 -5.56
N ASP A 71 -9.63 1.23 -4.66
CA ASP A 71 -9.58 1.92 -3.39
C ASP A 71 -8.64 1.18 -2.44
N VAL A 72 -7.77 1.93 -1.79
CA VAL A 72 -6.82 1.45 -0.78
C VAL A 72 -6.82 2.37 0.42
N LEU A 73 -6.39 1.85 1.56
CA LEU A 73 -6.13 2.65 2.74
C LEU A 73 -4.71 3.18 2.69
N ALA A 74 -4.52 4.48 2.88
CA ALA A 74 -3.23 5.09 3.11
C ALA A 74 -3.11 5.44 4.60
N VAL A 75 -2.36 4.64 5.34
CA VAL A 75 -2.17 4.80 6.79
C VAL A 75 -0.84 5.47 7.04
N GLU A 76 -0.88 6.65 7.67
CA GLU A 76 0.34 7.31 8.11
C GLU A 76 0.90 6.60 9.34
N LEU A 77 2.13 6.14 9.25
CA LEU A 77 2.84 5.41 10.29
C LEU A 77 4.05 6.20 10.76
N ARG A 78 4.37 6.10 12.04
CA ARG A 78 5.69 6.49 12.52
C ARG A 78 6.70 5.42 12.12
N ASN A 79 7.86 5.83 11.63
CA ASN A 79 8.93 4.89 11.31
C ASN A 79 9.59 4.38 12.61
N GLN A 80 8.94 3.42 13.25
CA GLN A 80 9.40 2.79 14.49
C GLN A 80 8.97 1.33 14.56
N PRO A 81 9.68 0.47 15.31
CA PRO A 81 9.27 -0.91 15.53
C PRO A 81 7.84 -1.00 16.05
N GLY A 82 7.07 -1.96 15.54
CA GLY A 82 5.70 -2.24 15.96
C GLY A 82 4.60 -1.40 15.31
N ALA A 83 4.92 -0.29 14.64
CA ALA A 83 3.89 0.57 14.03
C ALA A 83 3.07 -0.17 12.95
N LEU A 84 3.73 -0.92 12.10
CA LEU A 84 3.06 -1.72 11.06
C LEU A 84 2.32 -2.92 11.68
N ALA A 85 2.93 -3.59 12.65
CA ALA A 85 2.31 -4.72 13.35
C ALA A 85 0.99 -4.30 14.00
N HIS A 86 0.95 -3.14 14.64
CA HIS A 86 -0.26 -2.61 15.28
C HIS A 86 -1.42 -2.42 14.29
N VAL A 87 -1.15 -1.92 13.09
CA VAL A 87 -2.19 -1.80 12.04
C VAL A 87 -2.71 -3.17 11.63
N CYS A 88 -1.81 -4.13 11.40
CA CYS A 88 -2.19 -5.49 11.01
C CYS A 88 -3.01 -6.20 12.11
N GLU A 89 -2.62 -6.05 13.37
CA GLU A 89 -3.34 -6.62 14.52
C GLU A 89 -4.75 -6.02 14.65
N THR A 90 -4.87 -4.70 14.51
CA THR A 90 -6.18 -4.02 14.54
C THR A 90 -7.11 -4.53 13.45
N LEU A 91 -6.60 -4.69 12.23
CA LEU A 91 -7.39 -5.23 11.13
C LEU A 91 -7.78 -6.69 11.36
N ALA A 92 -6.88 -7.49 11.92
CA ALA A 92 -7.13 -8.90 12.23
C ALA A 92 -8.17 -9.08 13.34
N ASP A 93 -8.14 -8.25 14.38
CA ASP A 93 -9.10 -8.27 15.48
C ASP A 93 -10.54 -8.02 14.98
N ASP A 94 -10.70 -7.21 13.94
CA ASP A 94 -11.98 -6.94 13.29
C ASP A 94 -12.27 -7.85 12.09
N HIS A 95 -11.51 -8.94 11.95
CA HIS A 95 -11.67 -9.94 10.88
C HIS A 95 -11.58 -9.36 9.47
N ILE A 96 -10.72 -8.37 9.28
CA ILE A 96 -10.48 -7.73 7.99
C ILE A 96 -9.23 -8.33 7.35
N SER A 97 -9.40 -8.95 6.19
CA SER A 97 -8.29 -9.53 5.43
C SER A 97 -7.52 -8.46 4.69
N ILE A 98 -6.19 -8.55 4.74
CA ILE A 98 -5.28 -7.76 3.92
C ILE A 98 -4.97 -8.58 2.66
N GLU A 99 -5.39 -8.08 1.50
CA GLU A 99 -5.12 -8.72 0.22
C GLU A 99 -3.67 -8.51 -0.21
N TYR A 100 -3.18 -7.29 -0.05
CA TYR A 100 -1.78 -6.92 -0.18
C TYR A 100 -1.48 -5.60 0.53
N ALA A 101 -0.22 -5.36 0.80
CA ALA A 101 0.25 -4.12 1.39
C ALA A 101 1.65 -3.78 0.90
N TYR A 102 1.97 -2.49 0.90
CA TYR A 102 3.30 -1.96 0.65
C TYR A 102 3.47 -0.61 1.35
N CYS A 103 4.71 -0.17 1.51
CA CYS A 103 5.00 1.09 2.19
C CYS A 103 5.66 2.08 1.24
N SER A 104 5.51 3.37 1.53
CA SER A 104 6.29 4.41 0.90
C SER A 104 7.74 4.38 1.39
N SER A 105 8.66 4.93 0.61
CA SER A 105 9.94 5.38 1.14
C SER A 105 9.71 6.48 2.17
N GLY A 106 10.56 6.56 3.20
CA GLY A 106 10.37 7.48 4.32
C GLY A 106 10.09 8.92 3.89
N GLY A 107 8.99 9.45 4.39
CA GLY A 107 8.61 10.84 4.20
C GLY A 107 9.39 11.80 5.11
N ARG A 108 9.19 13.10 4.91
CA ARG A 108 9.71 14.12 5.81
C ARG A 108 9.20 13.86 7.23
N ASN A 109 10.01 14.12 8.24
CA ASN A 109 9.69 13.94 9.67
C ASN A 109 9.53 12.48 10.13
N GLY A 110 10.18 11.50 9.49
CA GLY A 110 10.16 10.11 9.93
C GLY A 110 8.80 9.42 9.79
N LYS A 111 7.90 9.96 8.97
CA LYS A 111 6.62 9.35 8.66
C LYS A 111 6.72 8.53 7.39
N VAL A 112 6.03 7.40 7.37
CA VAL A 112 5.87 6.55 6.19
C VAL A 112 4.38 6.31 5.96
N TYR A 113 4.01 6.01 4.74
CA TYR A 113 2.65 5.57 4.43
C TYR A 113 2.64 4.06 4.20
N GLY A 114 1.79 3.37 4.95
CA GLY A 114 1.42 2.01 4.66
C GLY A 114 0.18 2.01 3.75
N ILE A 115 0.29 1.40 2.59
CA ILE A 115 -0.82 1.25 1.65
C ILE A 115 -1.37 -0.16 1.79
N PHE A 116 -2.67 -0.28 2.08
CA PHE A 116 -3.33 -1.55 2.32
C PHE A 116 -4.54 -1.72 1.40
N LYS A 117 -4.55 -2.79 0.64
CA LYS A 117 -5.76 -3.29 0.00
C LYS A 117 -6.41 -4.29 0.95
N VAL A 118 -7.63 -4.03 1.34
CA VAL A 118 -8.35 -4.80 2.35
C VAL A 118 -9.70 -5.27 1.84
N SER A 119 -10.25 -6.31 2.45
CA SER A 119 -11.55 -6.87 2.10
C SER A 119 -12.73 -5.91 2.30
N SER A 120 -12.59 -4.95 3.22
CA SER A 120 -13.58 -3.89 3.45
C SER A 120 -12.90 -2.61 3.93
N THR A 121 -12.78 -1.65 3.05
CA THR A 121 -12.18 -0.33 3.33
C THR A 121 -12.96 0.42 4.41
N GLU A 122 -14.29 0.36 4.36
CA GLU A 122 -15.16 1.04 5.32
C GLU A 122 -15.00 0.49 6.74
N LYS A 123 -15.00 -0.84 6.91
CA LYS A 123 -14.77 -1.47 8.21
C LYS A 123 -13.38 -1.15 8.74
N ALA A 124 -12.37 -1.19 7.87
CA ALA A 124 -10.99 -0.90 8.22
C ALA A 124 -10.81 0.55 8.70
N MET A 125 -11.44 1.52 8.05
CA MET A 125 -11.42 2.92 8.50
C MET A 125 -12.02 3.07 9.90
N ARG A 126 -13.13 2.39 10.19
CA ARG A 126 -13.75 2.40 11.52
C ARG A 126 -12.84 1.77 12.58
N ALA A 127 -12.26 0.60 12.27
CA ALA A 127 -11.36 -0.10 13.17
C ALA A 127 -10.13 0.74 13.54
N LEU A 128 -9.47 1.30 12.55
CA LEU A 128 -8.26 2.10 12.73
C LEU A 128 -8.53 3.48 13.32
N GLY A 129 -9.72 4.04 13.13
CA GLY A 129 -10.15 5.34 13.68
C GLY A 129 -10.75 5.26 15.09
N SER A 130 -10.94 4.06 15.65
CA SER A 130 -11.56 3.89 16.96
C SER A 130 -10.65 4.37 18.11
N PRO A 131 -11.22 5.07 19.13
CA PRO A 131 -10.48 5.50 20.33
C PRO A 131 -9.80 4.34 21.10
N ASN A 132 -10.37 3.14 21.06
CA ASN A 132 -9.79 1.93 21.65
C ASN A 132 -8.45 1.55 21.02
N ASN A 133 -8.21 1.95 19.80
CA ASN A 133 -6.94 1.74 19.11
C ASN A 133 -5.81 2.58 19.72
N THR A 134 -6.13 3.74 20.26
CA THR A 134 -5.16 4.62 20.93
C THR A 134 -4.70 4.06 22.28
N ALA A 135 -5.58 3.36 23.01
CA ALA A 135 -5.25 2.72 24.29
C ALA A 135 -4.37 1.48 24.10
N ARG A 136 -4.57 0.70 23.03
CA ARG A 136 -3.73 -0.45 22.66
C ARG A 136 -2.31 -0.05 22.22
N ARG A 137 -2.07 1.19 21.85
CA ARG A 137 -0.74 1.74 21.52
C ARG A 137 0.30 1.62 22.64
N ARG A 138 -0.11 1.28 23.86
CA ARG A 138 0.76 1.12 25.05
C ARG A 138 1.06 -0.33 25.42
N LEU A 139 0.51 -1.31 24.72
CA LEU A 139 0.75 -2.71 25.00
C LEU A 139 1.95 -3.20 24.18
N GLU A 140 2.84 -3.91 24.85
CA GLU A 140 3.98 -4.59 24.24
C GLU A 140 3.52 -5.55 23.12
N PRO A 141 4.35 -5.81 22.10
CA PRO A 141 4.01 -6.75 21.03
C PRO A 141 3.66 -8.10 21.66
N ARG A 142 2.50 -8.64 21.32
CA ARG A 142 2.12 -9.99 21.71
C ARG A 142 3.16 -10.97 21.17
N PRO A 143 3.71 -11.87 22.03
CA PRO A 143 4.60 -12.91 21.54
C PRO A 143 3.86 -13.75 20.49
N LEU A 144 4.54 -14.04 19.39
CA LEU A 144 4.02 -14.92 18.35
C LEU A 144 3.60 -16.24 19.03
N ARG A 145 2.32 -16.57 18.99
CA ARG A 145 1.87 -17.90 19.37
C ARG A 145 2.52 -18.89 18.43
N ASN A 146 3.45 -19.69 18.95
CA ASN A 146 3.99 -20.84 18.25
C ASN A 146 2.82 -21.72 17.82
N ARG A 147 2.41 -21.64 16.56
CA ARG A 147 1.57 -22.64 15.96
C ARG A 147 2.46 -23.83 15.63
N GLN A 148 2.16 -24.88 16.31
CA GLN A 148 2.60 -26.27 16.15
C GLN A 148 3.20 -26.58 14.78
N THR A 149 4.41 -27.12 14.85
CA THR A 149 5.06 -27.92 13.82
C THR A 149 4.07 -28.71 12.97
N TYR A 150 4.03 -28.39 11.68
CA TYR A 150 3.56 -29.34 10.67
C TYR A 150 4.52 -30.52 10.70
N GLN A 151 4.11 -31.62 11.33
CA GLN A 151 4.75 -32.91 11.11
C GLN A 151 4.30 -33.38 9.73
N ALA A 152 5.20 -33.31 8.77
CA ALA A 152 5.07 -34.03 7.50
C ALA A 152 5.08 -35.52 7.80
N ARG A 153 4.05 -36.22 7.41
CA ARG A 153 4.07 -37.67 7.18
C ARG A 153 4.31 -37.92 5.70
#